data_756cebfcf060ea2e45229cd16ffe8a7b
#
_entry.id   756cebfcf060ea2e45229cd16ffe8a7b
#
_cell.length_a   1.000
_cell.length_b   1.000
_cell.length_c   1.000
_cell.angle_alpha   90.00
_cell.angle_beta   90.00
_cell.angle_gamma   90.00
#
_symmetry.space_group_name_H-M   'P 1'
#
loop_
_entity.id
_entity.type
_entity.pdbx_description
1 polymer ?
#
loop_
_entity_poly.entity_id
_entity_poly.type
_entity_poly.pdbx_seq_one_letter_code
_entity_poly.pdbx_strand_id
1 'polypeptide(L)'
;ASTRTFLNVLRDAFTGAKTNSDFLLPKLDLSQIISHPLAQYIQTKGGAIKLNQRVRHLRIEDEGFGVETKEVTSHYSHVVIASSPARIDRLLAPLPMPRSALELTQNFHYQPIYTVYLQYAPDTRLPSAMNGLTGTIGQWVFDRGQLCGQRGLLAVIISAEGKHQKLSQDELALQIAKELNRAFPQLTKPLWHKVIAEKRATFASSPNLTRPGNKTSLPNLFLAGDYTYPDYPATIEGAIRSGVKCAELISKSINPK
;
A
#
# COMPACT_ATOMS: atom_id res chain seq x y z
N ALA A 1 0.15 -19.06 1.38
CA ALA A 1 -0.67 -17.99 1.96
C ALA A 1 -1.26 -18.45 3.29
N SER A 2 -1.51 -17.53 4.22
CA SER A 2 -2.14 -17.81 5.52
C SER A 2 -3.64 -18.07 5.34
N THR A 3 -4.10 -19.26 5.71
CA THR A 3 -5.52 -19.63 5.70
C THR A 3 -6.34 -18.72 6.61
N ARG A 4 -5.81 -18.38 7.79
CA ARG A 4 -6.48 -17.47 8.74
C ARG A 4 -6.76 -16.10 8.11
N THR A 5 -5.76 -15.50 7.48
CA THR A 5 -5.91 -14.20 6.81
C THR A 5 -6.93 -14.27 5.68
N PHE A 6 -6.90 -15.35 4.89
CA PHE A 6 -7.86 -15.58 3.81
C PHE A 6 -9.29 -15.72 4.34
N LEU A 7 -9.50 -16.51 5.38
CA LEU A 7 -10.82 -16.69 6.01
C LEU A 7 -11.37 -15.38 6.59
N ASN A 8 -10.53 -14.52 7.15
CA ASN A 8 -10.97 -13.21 7.64
C ASN A 8 -11.51 -12.33 6.50
N VAL A 9 -10.83 -12.31 5.35
CA VAL A 9 -11.30 -11.58 4.15
C VAL A 9 -12.62 -12.16 3.65
N LEU A 10 -12.74 -13.49 3.55
CA LEU A 10 -13.98 -14.14 3.12
C LEU A 10 -15.12 -13.85 4.09
N ARG A 11 -14.87 -13.91 5.38
CA ARG A 11 -15.89 -13.59 6.40
C ARG A 11 -16.40 -12.17 6.18
N ASP A 12 -15.52 -11.18 6.07
CA ASP A 12 -15.92 -9.78 5.92
C ASP A 12 -16.67 -9.52 4.60
N ALA A 13 -16.32 -10.25 3.52
CA ALA A 13 -16.98 -10.13 2.23
C ALA A 13 -18.34 -10.84 2.16
N PHE A 14 -18.53 -11.98 2.85
CA PHE A 14 -19.68 -12.84 2.65
C PHE A 14 -20.58 -13.03 3.88
N THR A 15 -20.18 -12.54 5.07
CA THR A 15 -21.03 -12.55 6.27
C THR A 15 -21.54 -11.15 6.55
N GLY A 16 -22.80 -10.89 6.29
CA GLY A 16 -23.40 -9.58 6.54
C GLY A 16 -24.35 -9.16 5.42
N ALA A 17 -24.40 -7.86 5.11
CA ALA A 17 -25.24 -7.36 4.04
C ALA A 17 -24.74 -7.83 2.66
N LYS A 18 -25.68 -8.07 1.72
CA LYS A 18 -25.37 -8.49 0.34
C LYS A 18 -24.34 -7.55 -0.34
N THR A 19 -24.42 -6.27 -0.04
CA THR A 19 -23.52 -5.24 -0.58
C THR A 19 -22.07 -5.38 -0.12
N ASN A 20 -21.77 -6.17 0.90
CA ASN A 20 -20.39 -6.39 1.36
C ASN A 20 -19.52 -7.14 0.34
N SER A 21 -20.17 -7.88 -0.58
CA SER A 21 -19.49 -8.59 -1.68
C SER A 21 -19.42 -7.81 -2.98
N ASP A 22 -19.94 -6.59 -3.03
CA ASP A 22 -19.90 -5.75 -4.23
C ASP A 22 -18.49 -5.20 -4.49
N PHE A 23 -18.08 -5.21 -5.76
CA PHE A 23 -16.86 -4.55 -6.19
C PHE A 23 -17.09 -3.04 -6.34
N LEU A 24 -16.42 -2.24 -5.52
CA LEU A 24 -16.43 -0.79 -5.64
C LEU A 24 -15.24 -0.34 -6.48
N LEU A 25 -15.51 0.10 -7.71
CA LEU A 25 -14.49 0.64 -8.60
C LEU A 25 -14.47 2.18 -8.51
N PRO A 26 -13.39 2.78 -8.02
CA PRO A 26 -13.31 4.23 -7.88
C PRO A 26 -13.29 4.91 -9.26
N LYS A 27 -13.99 6.05 -9.36
CA LYS A 27 -14.00 6.92 -10.55
C LYS A 27 -12.90 7.98 -10.56
N LEU A 28 -12.13 8.06 -9.49
CA LEU A 28 -11.00 8.97 -9.31
C LEU A 28 -9.76 8.18 -8.92
N ASP A 29 -8.60 8.78 -9.01
CA ASP A 29 -7.39 8.19 -8.48
C ASP A 29 -7.45 8.06 -6.95
N LEU A 30 -6.83 7.02 -6.39
CA LEU A 30 -6.83 6.76 -4.94
C LEU A 30 -6.31 7.93 -4.12
N SER A 31 -5.37 8.71 -4.66
CA SER A 31 -4.89 9.93 -4.02
C SER A 31 -6.00 10.97 -3.83
N GLN A 32 -6.88 11.12 -4.81
CA GLN A 32 -8.00 12.05 -4.76
C GLN A 32 -9.13 11.57 -3.82
N ILE A 33 -9.23 10.26 -3.61
CA ILE A 33 -10.27 9.67 -2.75
C ILE A 33 -9.82 9.58 -1.30
N ILE A 34 -8.54 9.31 -1.06
CA ILE A 34 -8.02 9.02 0.29
C ILE A 34 -7.05 10.12 0.74
N SER A 35 -5.89 10.26 0.07
CA SER A 35 -4.80 11.07 0.60
C SER A 35 -5.11 12.57 0.64
N HIS A 36 -5.70 13.12 -0.43
CA HIS A 36 -6.00 14.56 -0.50
C HIS A 36 -7.11 14.96 0.48
N PRO A 37 -8.27 14.26 0.57
CA PRO A 37 -9.29 14.59 1.54
C PRO A 37 -8.82 14.48 2.99
N LEU A 38 -8.02 13.44 3.30
CA LEU A 38 -7.47 13.27 4.65
C LEU A 38 -6.47 14.39 4.99
N ALA A 39 -5.62 14.78 4.04
CA ALA A 39 -4.69 15.88 4.22
C ALA A 39 -5.44 17.19 4.49
N GLN A 40 -6.46 17.49 3.71
CA GLN A 40 -7.31 18.65 3.91
C GLN A 40 -8.00 18.61 5.28
N TYR A 41 -8.55 17.47 5.67
CA TYR A 41 -9.19 17.31 6.97
C TYR A 41 -8.20 17.56 8.14
N ILE A 42 -6.99 17.02 8.07
CA ILE A 42 -5.95 17.27 9.08
C ILE A 42 -5.68 18.76 9.22
N GLN A 43 -5.51 19.48 8.10
CA GLN A 43 -5.25 20.91 8.10
C GLN A 43 -6.42 21.73 8.67
N THR A 44 -7.68 21.37 8.33
CA THR A 44 -8.87 22.04 8.90
C THR A 44 -9.01 21.83 10.41
N LYS A 45 -8.39 20.78 10.94
CA LYS A 45 -8.33 20.52 12.39
C LYS A 45 -7.09 21.11 13.07
N GLY A 46 -6.34 21.98 12.38
CA GLY A 46 -5.15 22.64 12.92
C GLY A 46 -3.87 21.79 12.87
N GLY A 47 -3.92 20.60 12.26
CA GLY A 47 -2.74 19.78 12.03
C GLY A 47 -1.87 20.34 10.89
N ALA A 48 -0.56 20.09 10.95
CA ALA A 48 0.40 20.49 9.94
C ALA A 48 0.89 19.28 9.12
N ILE A 49 0.99 19.45 7.79
CA ILE A 49 1.60 18.48 6.89
C ILE A 49 2.84 19.10 6.27
N LYS A 50 3.99 18.47 6.50
CA LYS A 50 5.29 18.90 5.99
C LYS A 50 5.76 17.92 4.92
N LEU A 51 5.66 18.30 3.66
CA LEU A 51 6.12 17.52 2.52
C LEU A 51 7.61 17.76 2.27
N ASN A 52 8.27 16.83 1.57
CA ASN A 52 9.70 16.88 1.21
C ASN A 52 10.65 16.96 2.42
N GLN A 53 10.17 16.67 3.61
CA GLN A 53 10.95 16.63 4.83
C GLN A 53 11.18 15.19 5.29
N ARG A 54 12.32 14.64 4.91
CA ARG A 54 12.70 13.29 5.33
C ARG A 54 13.21 13.33 6.77
N VAL A 55 12.53 12.58 7.66
CA VAL A 55 13.04 12.29 9.00
C VAL A 55 14.31 11.44 8.88
N ARG A 56 15.39 11.89 9.50
CA ARG A 56 16.70 11.25 9.48
C ARG A 56 16.98 10.46 10.75
N HIS A 57 16.67 11.09 11.90
CA HIS A 57 16.91 10.51 13.21
C HIS A 57 15.74 10.77 14.15
N LEU A 58 15.55 9.83 15.07
CA LEU A 58 14.74 9.97 16.25
C LEU A 58 15.65 9.91 17.46
N ARG A 59 15.44 10.80 18.44
CA ARG A 59 16.15 10.79 19.71
C ARG A 59 15.13 10.76 20.84
N ILE A 60 15.42 10.01 21.89
CA ILE A 60 14.62 10.05 23.12
C ILE A 60 15.05 11.30 23.88
N GLU A 61 14.08 12.01 24.42
CA GLU A 61 14.22 13.18 25.25
C GLU A 61 13.40 13.00 26.54
N ASP A 62 13.59 13.85 27.52
CA ASP A 62 12.96 13.72 28.84
C ASP A 62 11.43 13.63 28.76
N GLU A 63 10.81 14.40 27.87
CA GLU A 63 9.36 14.45 27.70
C GLU A 63 8.87 13.99 26.30
N GLY A 64 9.58 13.06 25.65
CA GLY A 64 9.14 12.54 24.35
C GLY A 64 10.27 12.26 23.38
N PHE A 65 10.19 12.84 22.18
CA PHE A 65 11.11 12.57 21.09
C PHE A 65 11.52 13.81 20.31
N GLY A 66 12.81 13.94 20.05
CA GLY A 66 13.36 14.82 19.02
C GLY A 66 13.30 14.16 17.65
N VAL A 67 12.61 14.80 16.72
CA VAL A 67 12.47 14.35 15.33
C VAL A 67 13.34 15.22 14.44
N GLU A 68 14.44 14.67 13.94
CA GLU A 68 15.45 15.37 13.16
C GLU A 68 15.23 15.21 11.66
N THR A 69 15.18 16.33 10.96
CA THR A 69 15.22 16.40 9.47
C THR A 69 16.58 16.98 9.03
N LYS A 70 16.74 17.31 7.74
CA LYS A 70 17.94 18.03 7.27
C LYS A 70 18.01 19.45 7.83
N GLU A 71 16.87 20.07 8.06
CA GLU A 71 16.75 21.50 8.29
C GLU A 71 16.48 21.85 9.77
N VAL A 72 15.77 20.99 10.49
CA VAL A 72 15.29 21.29 11.83
C VAL A 72 15.11 20.03 12.67
N THR A 73 15.29 20.16 13.97
CA THR A 73 14.81 19.20 14.98
C THR A 73 13.54 19.77 15.61
N SER A 74 12.49 18.97 15.64
CA SER A 74 11.21 19.31 16.28
C SER A 74 10.92 18.32 17.40
N HIS A 75 10.28 18.79 18.48
CA HIS A 75 10.00 18.00 19.68
C HIS A 75 8.54 17.57 19.72
N TYR A 76 8.30 16.32 20.08
CA TYR A 76 6.95 15.73 20.12
C TYR A 76 6.82 14.80 21.32
N SER A 77 5.71 14.89 22.02
CA SER A 77 5.38 13.99 23.14
C SER A 77 5.15 12.53 22.69
N HIS A 78 4.60 12.35 21.49
CA HIS A 78 4.28 11.04 20.90
C HIS A 78 4.73 11.00 19.45
N VAL A 79 5.21 9.83 19.00
CA VAL A 79 5.61 9.61 17.60
C VAL A 79 4.93 8.34 17.08
N VAL A 80 4.35 8.44 15.89
CA VAL A 80 3.86 7.29 15.11
C VAL A 80 4.70 7.16 13.85
N ILE A 81 5.41 6.05 13.70
CA ILE A 81 6.15 5.74 12.47
C ILE A 81 5.21 4.98 11.53
N ALA A 82 4.71 5.66 10.50
CA ALA A 82 3.79 5.12 9.50
C ALA A 82 4.50 4.87 8.15
N SER A 83 5.66 4.25 8.19
CA SER A 83 6.47 3.90 7.02
C SER A 83 6.48 2.39 6.78
N SER A 84 6.83 1.97 5.55
CA SER A 84 7.07 0.55 5.24
C SER A 84 8.13 -0.04 6.17
N PRO A 85 7.95 -1.28 6.68
CA PRO A 85 8.91 -1.93 7.57
C PRO A 85 10.32 -2.00 6.98
N ALA A 86 10.47 -2.09 5.66
CA ALA A 86 11.78 -2.04 4.99
C ALA A 86 12.54 -0.71 5.13
N ARG A 87 11.92 0.33 5.68
CA ARG A 87 12.50 1.68 5.79
C ARG A 87 12.64 2.19 7.21
N ILE A 88 11.98 1.54 8.18
CA ILE A 88 11.95 2.03 9.56
C ILE A 88 13.20 1.67 10.38
N ASP A 89 13.97 0.68 9.95
CA ASP A 89 15.18 0.24 10.66
C ASP A 89 16.14 1.38 10.99
N ARG A 90 16.34 2.29 10.04
CA ARG A 90 17.24 3.44 10.25
C ARG A 90 16.78 4.37 11.36
N LEU A 91 15.47 4.42 11.62
CA LEU A 91 14.91 5.24 12.69
C LEU A 91 14.90 4.49 14.01
N LEU A 92 14.69 3.19 13.99
CA LEU A 92 14.57 2.35 15.19
C LEU A 92 15.91 1.84 15.72
N ALA A 93 16.86 1.50 14.84
CA ALA A 93 18.14 0.90 15.24
C ALA A 93 18.98 1.72 16.25
N PRO A 94 18.96 3.07 16.21
CA PRO A 94 19.68 3.86 17.21
C PRO A 94 18.96 3.94 18.57
N LEU A 95 17.70 3.51 18.66
CA LEU A 95 16.92 3.58 19.89
C LEU A 95 17.17 2.35 20.77
N PRO A 96 17.05 2.46 22.11
CA PRO A 96 17.28 1.34 23.05
C PRO A 96 16.11 0.36 23.02
N MET A 97 15.89 -0.28 21.89
CA MET A 97 14.84 -1.28 21.67
C MET A 97 15.42 -2.71 21.75
N PRO A 98 14.64 -3.67 22.27
CA PRO A 98 15.04 -5.06 22.23
C PRO A 98 15.30 -5.52 20.77
N ARG A 99 16.37 -6.28 20.56
CA ARG A 99 16.74 -6.79 19.23
C ARG A 99 15.61 -7.60 18.57
N SER A 100 14.88 -8.41 19.37
CA SER A 100 13.74 -9.18 18.91
C SER A 100 12.62 -8.30 18.33
N ALA A 101 12.39 -7.10 18.88
CA ALA A 101 11.39 -6.17 18.35
C ALA A 101 11.83 -5.58 16.99
N LEU A 102 13.13 -5.32 16.81
CA LEU A 102 13.69 -4.87 15.53
C LEU A 102 13.61 -5.98 14.48
N GLU A 103 13.93 -7.22 14.84
CA GLU A 103 13.84 -8.37 13.94
C GLU A 103 12.44 -8.58 13.37
N LEU A 104 11.37 -8.30 14.15
CA LEU A 104 10.00 -8.36 13.64
C LEU A 104 9.73 -7.41 12.48
N THR A 105 10.47 -6.31 12.36
CA THR A 105 10.33 -5.35 11.27
C THR A 105 11.17 -5.70 10.04
N GLN A 106 12.15 -6.59 10.19
CA GLN A 106 13.12 -6.98 9.16
C GLN A 106 12.74 -8.26 8.43
N ASN A 107 11.95 -9.14 9.05
CA ASN A 107 11.66 -10.50 8.57
C ASN A 107 10.50 -10.58 7.57
N PHE A 108 10.25 -9.51 6.80
CA PHE A 108 9.22 -9.51 5.78
C PHE A 108 9.78 -9.91 4.41
N HIS A 109 9.22 -10.97 3.83
CA HIS A 109 9.36 -11.25 2.41
C HIS A 109 8.37 -10.41 1.62
N TYR A 110 8.83 -9.71 0.60
CA TYR A 110 7.99 -8.81 -0.19
C TYR A 110 7.61 -9.44 -1.52
N GLN A 111 6.40 -9.11 -1.96
CA GLN A 111 5.88 -9.46 -3.28
C GLN A 111 5.83 -8.20 -4.15
N PRO A 112 6.33 -8.26 -5.38
CA PRO A 112 6.27 -7.12 -6.30
C PRO A 112 4.87 -6.98 -6.89
N ILE A 113 4.55 -5.76 -7.32
CA ILE A 113 3.43 -5.47 -8.21
C ILE A 113 3.95 -4.66 -9.38
N TYR A 114 3.64 -5.11 -10.59
CA TYR A 114 3.91 -4.41 -11.82
C TYR A 114 2.62 -3.85 -12.38
N THR A 115 2.67 -2.61 -12.86
CA THR A 115 1.61 -2.01 -13.64
C THR A 115 2.17 -1.70 -15.03
N VAL A 116 1.59 -2.32 -16.06
CA VAL A 116 1.91 -2.05 -17.45
C VAL A 116 0.82 -1.15 -18.02
N TYR A 117 1.16 0.10 -18.27
CA TYR A 117 0.29 1.04 -18.96
C TYR A 117 0.50 0.91 -20.46
N LEU A 118 -0.60 0.79 -21.20
CA LEU A 118 -0.64 0.71 -22.65
C LEU A 118 -1.64 1.74 -23.17
N GLN A 119 -1.17 2.69 -23.96
CA GLN A 119 -2.03 3.69 -24.59
C GLN A 119 -2.43 3.21 -25.99
N TYR A 120 -3.68 3.18 -26.22
CA TYR A 120 -4.31 2.95 -27.53
C TYR A 120 -5.01 4.19 -28.04
N ALA A 121 -5.63 4.12 -29.22
CA ALA A 121 -6.46 5.18 -29.76
C ALA A 121 -7.57 5.60 -28.76
N PRO A 122 -7.96 6.88 -28.69
CA PRO A 122 -8.90 7.39 -27.67
C PRO A 122 -10.29 6.75 -27.67
N ASP A 123 -10.69 6.14 -28.77
CA ASP A 123 -11.97 5.42 -28.93
C ASP A 123 -11.91 3.96 -28.45
N THR A 124 -10.70 3.45 -28.16
CA THR A 124 -10.50 2.10 -27.65
C THR A 124 -11.21 1.91 -26.30
N ARG A 125 -12.03 0.85 -26.24
CA ARG A 125 -12.76 0.47 -25.02
C ARG A 125 -12.75 -1.05 -24.84
N LEU A 126 -12.66 -1.49 -23.59
CA LEU A 126 -12.87 -2.88 -23.20
C LEU A 126 -14.36 -3.13 -22.90
N PRO A 127 -14.81 -4.39 -22.90
CA PRO A 127 -16.20 -4.75 -22.55
C PRO A 127 -16.62 -4.27 -21.16
N SER A 128 -15.68 -4.27 -20.22
CA SER A 128 -15.89 -3.82 -18.85
C SER A 128 -14.72 -2.93 -18.38
N ALA A 129 -14.96 -2.09 -17.38
CA ALA A 129 -13.95 -1.24 -16.78
C ALA A 129 -12.82 -2.04 -16.11
N MET A 130 -13.12 -3.27 -15.66
CA MET A 130 -12.18 -4.20 -15.05
C MET A 130 -12.43 -5.60 -15.61
N ASN A 131 -11.37 -6.26 -16.12
CA ASN A 131 -11.45 -7.61 -16.67
C ASN A 131 -10.33 -8.48 -16.10
N GLY A 132 -10.67 -9.69 -15.62
CA GLY A 132 -9.70 -10.70 -15.19
C GLY A 132 -9.14 -11.44 -16.41
N LEU A 133 -7.86 -11.76 -16.39
CA LEU A 133 -7.16 -12.52 -17.41
C LEU A 133 -6.69 -13.85 -16.81
N THR A 134 -6.83 -14.94 -17.55
CA THR A 134 -6.42 -16.28 -17.12
C THR A 134 -5.42 -16.89 -18.10
N GLY A 135 -4.43 -17.61 -17.58
CA GLY A 135 -3.40 -18.25 -18.39
C GLY A 135 -2.40 -17.28 -19.02
N THR A 136 -2.32 -16.06 -18.52
CA THR A 136 -1.47 -14.96 -19.01
C THR A 136 -0.56 -14.42 -17.88
N ILE A 137 0.45 -13.65 -18.26
CA ILE A 137 1.28 -12.89 -17.30
C ILE A 137 0.44 -11.78 -16.67
N GLY A 138 -0.28 -11.01 -17.49
CA GLY A 138 -1.26 -10.04 -17.01
C GLY A 138 -2.40 -10.71 -16.27
N GLN A 139 -2.77 -10.22 -15.10
CA GLN A 139 -3.81 -10.84 -14.28
C GLN A 139 -5.13 -10.06 -14.32
N TRP A 140 -5.04 -8.74 -14.30
CA TRP A 140 -6.17 -7.83 -14.37
C TRP A 140 -5.87 -6.72 -15.35
N VAL A 141 -6.85 -6.34 -16.16
CA VAL A 141 -6.77 -5.15 -17.01
C VAL A 141 -7.89 -4.18 -16.64
N PHE A 142 -7.51 -2.93 -16.46
CA PHE A 142 -8.41 -1.81 -16.16
C PHE A 142 -8.46 -0.85 -17.35
N ASP A 143 -9.67 -0.57 -17.82
CA ASP A 143 -9.93 0.47 -18.79
C ASP A 143 -10.04 1.82 -18.06
N ARG A 144 -8.97 2.58 -18.08
CA ARG A 144 -8.85 3.89 -17.42
C ARG A 144 -9.76 4.95 -18.07
N GLY A 145 -10.14 4.75 -19.32
CA GLY A 145 -11.13 5.59 -20.00
C GLY A 145 -12.51 5.48 -19.36
N GLN A 146 -12.95 4.25 -19.06
CA GLN A 146 -14.22 3.99 -18.38
C GLN A 146 -14.20 4.36 -16.89
N LEU A 147 -13.05 4.20 -16.22
CA LEU A 147 -12.93 4.46 -14.78
C LEU A 147 -12.78 5.95 -14.47
N CYS A 148 -11.84 6.63 -15.12
CA CYS A 148 -11.45 7.99 -14.74
C CYS A 148 -11.20 8.92 -15.93
N GLY A 149 -11.78 8.64 -17.09
CA GLY A 149 -11.75 9.53 -18.25
C GLY A 149 -10.44 9.55 -19.05
N GLN A 150 -9.46 8.70 -18.73
CA GLN A 150 -8.18 8.58 -19.46
C GLN A 150 -8.37 7.70 -20.70
N ARG A 151 -8.96 8.28 -21.75
CA ARG A 151 -9.42 7.59 -22.95
C ARG A 151 -8.29 6.82 -23.65
N GLY A 152 -8.56 5.54 -23.96
CA GLY A 152 -7.63 4.63 -24.62
C GLY A 152 -6.47 4.13 -23.75
N LEU A 153 -6.38 4.54 -22.48
CA LEU A 153 -5.35 4.06 -21.56
C LEU A 153 -5.82 2.80 -20.83
N LEU A 154 -5.09 1.71 -21.01
CA LEU A 154 -5.27 0.46 -20.29
C LEU A 154 -4.16 0.27 -19.26
N ALA A 155 -4.51 -0.19 -18.06
CA ALA A 155 -3.55 -0.53 -17.00
C ALA A 155 -3.65 -2.03 -16.70
N VAL A 156 -2.57 -2.77 -16.94
CA VAL A 156 -2.49 -4.20 -16.67
C VAL A 156 -1.68 -4.43 -15.40
N ILE A 157 -2.28 -5.15 -14.46
CA ILE A 157 -1.67 -5.45 -13.16
C ILE A 157 -1.12 -6.88 -13.16
N ILE A 158 0.10 -7.01 -12.66
CA ILE A 158 0.79 -8.28 -12.45
C ILE A 158 1.25 -8.31 -11.00
N SER A 159 0.68 -9.18 -10.21
CA SER A 159 0.98 -9.32 -8.78
C SER A 159 1.83 -10.56 -8.52
N ALA A 160 2.65 -10.47 -7.48
CA ALA A 160 3.57 -11.50 -7.01
C ALA A 160 4.77 -11.76 -7.96
N GLU A 161 5.65 -12.64 -7.51
CA GLU A 161 6.84 -13.04 -8.28
C GLU A 161 6.48 -13.91 -9.48
N GLY A 162 7.30 -13.86 -10.53
CA GLY A 162 7.09 -14.68 -11.70
C GLY A 162 8.12 -14.47 -12.81
N LYS A 163 7.93 -15.16 -13.93
CA LYS A 163 8.85 -15.10 -15.09
C LYS A 163 8.99 -13.69 -15.68
N HIS A 164 7.98 -12.83 -15.50
CA HIS A 164 7.98 -11.44 -15.96
C HIS A 164 9.10 -10.60 -15.36
N GLN A 165 9.62 -10.96 -14.19
CA GLN A 165 10.72 -10.23 -13.54
C GLN A 165 12.07 -10.35 -14.28
N LYS A 166 12.19 -11.33 -15.19
CA LYS A 166 13.38 -11.55 -16.04
C LYS A 166 13.33 -10.76 -17.34
N LEU A 167 12.19 -10.19 -17.67
CA LEU A 167 11.99 -9.40 -18.88
C LEU A 167 12.39 -7.95 -18.64
N SER A 168 12.95 -7.31 -19.65
CA SER A 168 13.05 -5.85 -19.69
C SER A 168 11.65 -5.22 -19.69
N GLN A 169 11.56 -3.92 -19.40
CA GLN A 169 10.28 -3.22 -19.41
C GLN A 169 9.60 -3.26 -20.78
N ASP A 170 10.38 -3.13 -21.85
CA ASP A 170 9.88 -3.15 -23.23
C ASP A 170 9.40 -4.54 -23.62
N GLU A 171 10.18 -5.60 -23.32
CA GLU A 171 9.77 -6.99 -23.54
C GLU A 171 8.49 -7.34 -22.79
N LEU A 172 8.38 -6.91 -21.53
CA LEU A 172 7.18 -7.13 -20.74
C LEU A 172 5.97 -6.40 -21.34
N ALA A 173 6.12 -5.14 -21.73
CA ALA A 173 5.04 -4.38 -22.34
C ALA A 173 4.58 -5.02 -23.67
N LEU A 174 5.52 -5.46 -24.51
CA LEU A 174 5.20 -6.15 -25.76
C LEU A 174 4.49 -7.50 -25.52
N GLN A 175 4.93 -8.25 -24.52
CA GLN A 175 4.30 -9.51 -24.14
C GLN A 175 2.85 -9.28 -23.67
N ILE A 176 2.65 -8.30 -22.80
CA ILE A 176 1.30 -7.95 -22.31
C ILE A 176 0.41 -7.45 -23.45
N ALA A 177 0.93 -6.64 -24.37
CA ALA A 177 0.15 -6.19 -25.53
C ALA A 177 -0.31 -7.38 -26.41
N LYS A 178 0.56 -8.40 -26.60
CA LYS A 178 0.19 -9.64 -27.32
C LYS A 178 -0.89 -10.45 -26.57
N GLU A 179 -0.80 -10.52 -25.25
CA GLU A 179 -1.80 -11.22 -24.43
C GLU A 179 -3.16 -10.52 -24.50
N LEU A 180 -3.16 -9.19 -24.40
CA LEU A 180 -4.38 -8.40 -24.54
C LEU A 180 -5.00 -8.51 -25.94
N ASN A 181 -4.19 -8.50 -27.02
CA ASN A 181 -4.70 -8.69 -28.37
C ASN A 181 -5.36 -10.05 -28.56
N ARG A 182 -4.84 -11.11 -27.93
CA ARG A 182 -5.49 -12.44 -27.94
C ARG A 182 -6.82 -12.45 -27.18
N ALA A 183 -6.88 -11.79 -26.02
CA ALA A 183 -8.08 -11.71 -25.21
C ALA A 183 -9.13 -10.74 -25.79
N PHE A 184 -8.68 -9.70 -26.46
CA PHE A 184 -9.49 -8.62 -27.05
C PHE A 184 -8.99 -8.32 -28.46
N PRO A 185 -9.42 -9.09 -29.49
CA PRO A 185 -8.89 -9.00 -30.86
C PRO A 185 -9.06 -7.63 -31.53
N GLN A 186 -9.96 -6.79 -31.03
CA GLN A 186 -10.14 -5.42 -31.51
C GLN A 186 -8.98 -4.48 -31.10
N LEU A 187 -8.14 -4.87 -30.15
CA LEU A 187 -6.97 -4.07 -29.76
C LEU A 187 -5.90 -4.16 -30.83
N THR A 188 -5.45 -3.02 -31.30
CA THR A 188 -4.34 -2.90 -32.26
C THR A 188 -2.99 -2.80 -31.53
N LYS A 189 -1.98 -2.24 -32.16
CA LYS A 189 -0.71 -1.94 -31.50
C LYS A 189 -0.87 -0.71 -30.61
N PRO A 190 -0.38 -0.75 -29.35
CA PRO A 190 -0.39 0.44 -28.50
C PRO A 190 0.52 1.55 -29.07
N LEU A 191 0.14 2.80 -28.88
CA LEU A 191 0.85 3.99 -29.30
C LEU A 191 2.11 4.21 -28.46
N TRP A 192 2.00 3.97 -27.15
CA TRP A 192 3.13 3.98 -26.22
C TRP A 192 2.83 3.05 -25.03
N HIS A 193 3.86 2.77 -24.26
CA HIS A 193 3.74 2.00 -23.03
C HIS A 193 4.60 2.58 -21.91
N LYS A 194 4.25 2.25 -20.68
CA LYS A 194 5.03 2.55 -19.48
C LYS A 194 4.89 1.40 -18.49
N VAL A 195 6.01 0.88 -17.99
CA VAL A 195 6.02 -0.12 -16.92
C VAL A 195 6.45 0.55 -15.62
N ILE A 196 5.66 0.35 -14.56
CA ILE A 196 5.99 0.74 -13.20
C ILE A 196 6.07 -0.53 -12.38
N ALA A 197 7.19 -0.74 -11.69
CA ALA A 197 7.42 -1.89 -10.84
C ALA A 197 7.68 -1.43 -9.40
N GLU A 198 6.77 -1.76 -8.49
CA GLU A 198 7.03 -1.65 -7.06
C GLU A 198 7.50 -3.02 -6.54
N LYS A 199 8.79 -3.14 -6.27
CA LYS A 199 9.42 -4.41 -5.87
C LYS A 199 9.02 -4.86 -4.46
N ARG A 200 8.58 -3.95 -3.62
CA ARG A 200 8.16 -4.20 -2.23
C ARG A 200 6.74 -3.70 -2.02
N ALA A 201 5.84 -4.10 -2.93
CA ALA A 201 4.46 -3.60 -2.93
C ALA A 201 3.68 -4.12 -1.74
N THR A 202 3.80 -5.41 -1.44
CA THR A 202 3.11 -6.06 -0.33
C THR A 202 4.07 -7.00 0.39
N PHE A 203 3.87 -7.22 1.67
CA PHE A 203 4.52 -8.37 2.32
C PHE A 203 3.76 -9.66 1.97
N ALA A 204 4.49 -10.78 1.92
CA ALA A 204 3.90 -12.09 1.70
C ALA A 204 3.13 -12.54 2.95
N SER A 205 1.83 -12.84 2.80
CA SER A 205 1.00 -13.41 3.89
C SER A 205 1.33 -14.88 4.12
N SER A 206 2.55 -15.16 4.59
CA SER A 206 3.02 -16.52 4.88
C SER A 206 2.31 -17.10 6.11
N PRO A 207 2.15 -18.43 6.20
CA PRO A 207 1.68 -19.07 7.42
C PRO A 207 2.59 -18.70 8.60
N ASN A 208 2.00 -18.49 9.76
CA ASN A 208 2.70 -18.18 11.02
C ASN A 208 3.60 -16.92 10.97
N LEU A 209 3.34 -16.01 10.04
CA LEU A 209 4.05 -14.74 9.99
C LEU A 209 3.78 -13.94 11.27
N THR A 210 4.81 -13.78 12.08
CA THR A 210 4.77 -12.90 13.26
C THR A 210 4.99 -11.47 12.81
N ARG A 211 4.12 -10.57 13.26
CA ARG A 211 4.16 -9.15 12.92
C ARG A 211 4.22 -8.30 14.19
N PRO A 212 4.90 -7.13 14.16
CA PRO A 212 4.89 -6.23 15.32
C PRO A 212 3.47 -5.68 15.56
N GLY A 213 3.16 -5.37 16.81
CA GLY A 213 1.97 -4.60 17.14
C GLY A 213 2.17 -3.10 16.93
N ASN A 214 1.11 -2.32 17.22
CA ASN A 214 1.21 -0.86 17.15
C ASN A 214 2.07 -0.26 18.28
N LYS A 215 2.07 -0.84 19.48
CA LYS A 215 2.94 -0.39 20.57
C LYS A 215 4.36 -0.94 20.40
N THR A 216 5.35 -0.07 20.62
CA THR A 216 6.74 -0.50 20.78
C THR A 216 7.07 -0.72 22.26
N SER A 217 8.30 -1.15 22.54
CA SER A 217 8.82 -1.21 23.93
C SER A 217 9.13 0.16 24.52
N LEU A 218 9.20 1.20 23.69
CA LEU A 218 9.42 2.57 24.13
C LEU A 218 8.08 3.26 24.39
N PRO A 219 7.89 3.92 25.55
CA PRO A 219 6.71 4.72 25.79
C PRO A 219 6.51 5.78 24.69
N ASN A 220 5.27 6.01 24.31
CA ASN A 220 4.88 7.03 23.34
C ASN A 220 5.45 6.89 21.91
N LEU A 221 6.11 5.77 21.61
CA LEU A 221 6.53 5.41 20.25
C LEU A 221 5.66 4.29 19.70
N PHE A 222 5.02 4.55 18.56
CA PHE A 222 4.08 3.62 17.91
C PHE A 222 4.48 3.34 16.47
N LEU A 223 4.07 2.16 15.98
CA LEU A 223 4.16 1.77 14.57
C LEU A 223 2.77 1.70 13.98
N ALA A 224 2.59 2.24 12.77
CA ALA A 224 1.37 2.09 12.00
C ALA A 224 1.66 1.62 10.58
N GLY A 225 0.79 0.79 10.06
CA GLY A 225 0.88 0.24 8.70
C GLY A 225 0.14 -1.08 8.62
N ASP A 226 -0.06 -1.55 7.41
CA ASP A 226 -0.70 -2.82 7.12
C ASP A 226 -0.01 -4.01 7.83
N TYR A 227 1.29 -3.91 8.05
CA TYR A 227 2.12 -4.92 8.71
C TYR A 227 1.90 -5.03 10.23
N THR A 228 1.29 -4.04 10.87
CA THR A 228 1.01 -4.06 12.32
C THR A 228 -0.41 -4.56 12.65
N TYR A 229 -1.24 -4.83 11.63
CA TYR A 229 -2.60 -5.33 11.81
C TYR A 229 -2.69 -6.82 11.41
N PRO A 230 -2.67 -7.77 12.37
CA PRO A 230 -2.45 -9.19 12.10
C PRO A 230 -3.58 -9.90 11.38
N ASP A 231 -4.79 -9.36 11.40
CA ASP A 231 -5.98 -10.03 10.87
C ASP A 231 -6.18 -9.85 9.36
N TYR A 232 -5.44 -8.89 8.74
CA TYR A 232 -5.56 -8.58 7.32
C TYR A 232 -4.26 -8.83 6.54
N PRO A 233 -4.35 -9.10 5.22
CA PRO A 233 -3.19 -9.09 4.35
C PRO A 233 -2.67 -7.64 4.17
N ALA A 234 -1.61 -7.48 3.38
CA ALA A 234 -1.09 -6.16 3.00
C ALA A 234 -2.11 -5.39 2.15
N THR A 235 -2.91 -4.55 2.79
CA THR A 235 -4.02 -3.80 2.19
C THR A 235 -4.12 -2.39 2.77
N ILE A 236 -4.76 -1.49 2.01
CA ILE A 236 -5.13 -0.15 2.50
C ILE A 236 -6.02 -0.26 3.75
N GLU A 237 -6.96 -1.21 3.76
CA GLU A 237 -7.83 -1.47 4.91
C GLU A 237 -7.03 -1.80 6.17
N GLY A 238 -6.05 -2.74 6.06
CA GLY A 238 -5.17 -3.07 7.18
C GLY A 238 -4.37 -1.88 7.70
N ALA A 239 -3.88 -1.03 6.78
CA ALA A 239 -3.15 0.18 7.14
C ALA A 239 -4.04 1.21 7.86
N ILE A 240 -5.25 1.45 7.39
CA ILE A 240 -6.21 2.37 8.01
C ILE A 240 -6.60 1.88 9.41
N ARG A 241 -6.96 0.60 9.56
CA ARG A 241 -7.29 0.00 10.87
C ARG A 241 -6.13 0.13 11.85
N SER A 242 -4.91 -0.07 11.38
CA SER A 242 -3.71 0.14 12.18
C SER A 242 -3.55 1.58 12.65
N GLY A 243 -3.79 2.55 11.77
CA GLY A 243 -3.75 3.98 12.10
C GLY A 243 -4.81 4.37 13.15
N VAL A 244 -6.05 3.89 12.99
CA VAL A 244 -7.14 4.08 13.98
C VAL A 244 -6.73 3.50 15.33
N LYS A 245 -6.16 2.29 15.34
CA LYS A 245 -5.67 1.65 16.57
C LYS A 245 -4.59 2.46 17.26
N CYS A 246 -3.64 3.03 16.50
CA CYS A 246 -2.63 3.94 17.05
C CYS A 246 -3.27 5.16 17.72
N ALA A 247 -4.23 5.81 17.06
CA ALA A 247 -4.93 6.96 17.60
C ALA A 247 -5.67 6.66 18.91
N GLU A 248 -6.35 5.50 18.99
CA GLU A 248 -6.98 5.02 20.22
C GLU A 248 -5.98 4.81 21.37
N LEU A 249 -4.81 4.24 21.07
CA LEU A 249 -3.76 3.99 22.05
C LEU A 249 -3.17 5.28 22.59
N ILE A 250 -2.94 6.27 21.70
CA ILE A 250 -2.45 7.60 22.08
C ILE A 250 -3.50 8.34 22.90
N SER A 251 -4.76 8.33 22.50
CA SER A 251 -5.85 8.97 23.23
C SER A 251 -5.96 8.45 24.68
N LYS A 252 -5.78 7.13 24.87
CA LYS A 252 -5.77 6.50 26.19
C LYS A 252 -4.53 6.84 27.03
N SER A 253 -3.39 7.10 26.40
CA SER A 253 -2.18 7.52 27.14
C SER A 253 -2.24 8.95 27.61
N ILE A 254 -2.92 9.82 26.86
CA ILE A 254 -3.11 11.24 27.22
C ILE A 254 -4.20 11.40 28.29
N ASN A 255 -5.27 10.60 28.22
CA ASN A 255 -6.40 10.63 29.16
C ASN A 255 -6.57 9.26 29.82
N PRO A 256 -5.70 8.88 30.76
CA PRO A 256 -5.89 7.65 31.51
C PRO A 256 -7.16 7.78 32.36
N LYS A 257 -8.12 6.87 32.14
CA LYS A 257 -9.33 6.77 32.97
C LYS A 257 -8.99 6.18 34.32
#